data_1f5b4da345a2b60cba4522a58a3a288c
#
_entry.id   1f5b4da345a2b60cba4522a58a3a288c
#
_cell.length_a   1.000
_cell.length_b   1.000
_cell.length_c   1.000
_cell.angle_alpha   90.00
_cell.angle_beta   90.00
_cell.angle_gamma   90.00
#
_symmetry.space_group_name_H-M   'P 1'
#
loop_
_entity.id
_entity.type
_entity.pdbx_description
1 polymer ?
#
loop_
_entity_poly.entity_id
_entity_poly.type
_entity_poly.pdbx_seq_one_letter_code
_entity_poly.pdbx_strand_id
1 'polypeptide(L)'
;MLKAHKYKDFDWVLVGTAAAIFIVGLLFLFSAMYSKNIDFIIRQIAWFLIGALFFIAIININYRKIISLGYVFYFLSLILLLIVFFFGSKRLGAQRWLELGYFNLQPSEFAKLFITLSLIQYLTEHKTEKVVKNIVTAFFIMLVPFVLILAQPDLGTALMLVPVFFVLLYIWGVRLKRLFFIIGGCLAASPLGWFLLKDYQKERLMVFMNPDIDPLGAGYTVIQSRIAIGSGGVFGKGWLSGTQNQLNFLTERHTDFIFSVAGEEWGFAGGAVLLALYYILVRRAFEIARKTDDPCGVLAACGMATIIGIQVIVNISMTMGFMPVVGLPLPLVSYGGSSLLVTMIALGILE
;
A
#
# COMPACT_ATOMS: atom_id res chain seq x y z
N MET A 1 38.48 6.58 -4.55
CA MET A 1 38.25 6.13 -3.16
C MET A 1 36.86 6.36 -2.61
N LEU A 2 35.90 7.02 -3.31
CA LEU A 2 34.53 7.32 -2.83
C LEU A 2 33.52 6.16 -2.99
N LYS A 3 33.83 5.11 -3.75
CA LYS A 3 32.86 4.00 -3.99
C LYS A 3 32.84 2.90 -2.91
N ALA A 4 33.91 2.72 -2.15
CA ALA A 4 33.97 1.62 -1.17
C ALA A 4 33.23 1.91 0.16
N HIS A 5 32.94 3.19 0.47
CA HIS A 5 32.23 3.58 1.69
C HIS A 5 30.70 3.42 1.56
N LYS A 6 30.17 3.42 0.36
CA LYS A 6 28.73 3.40 0.07
C LYS A 6 28.03 2.07 0.42
N TYR A 7 28.76 0.96 0.47
CA TYR A 7 28.18 -0.37 0.76
C TYR A 7 28.35 -0.79 2.22
N LYS A 8 29.06 0.00 3.05
CA LYS A 8 29.31 -0.34 4.45
C LYS A 8 28.07 -0.12 5.34
N ASP A 9 27.20 0.82 4.91
CA ASP A 9 26.00 1.19 5.63
C ASP A 9 24.72 0.58 5.01
N PHE A 10 24.88 -0.30 3.99
CA PHE A 10 23.78 -0.94 3.29
C PHE A 10 23.05 -1.95 4.19
N ASP A 11 21.73 -1.82 4.32
CA ASP A 11 20.93 -2.68 5.19
C ASP A 11 20.54 -4.00 4.50
N TRP A 12 21.47 -4.95 4.48
CA TRP A 12 21.26 -6.30 3.93
C TRP A 12 20.03 -7.01 4.52
N VAL A 13 19.64 -6.68 5.76
CA VAL A 13 18.45 -7.28 6.40
C VAL A 13 17.19 -6.75 5.75
N LEU A 14 17.10 -5.45 5.47
CA LEU A 14 15.97 -4.83 4.77
C LEU A 14 15.77 -5.48 3.40
N VAL A 15 16.83 -5.51 2.60
CA VAL A 15 16.79 -6.04 1.22
C VAL A 15 16.55 -7.54 1.20
N GLY A 16 17.24 -8.29 2.07
CA GLY A 16 17.04 -9.75 2.19
C GLY A 16 15.63 -10.10 2.62
N THR A 17 15.03 -9.33 3.54
CA THR A 17 13.65 -9.52 3.96
C THR A 17 12.67 -9.20 2.84
N ALA A 18 12.88 -8.12 2.09
CA ALA A 18 12.05 -7.77 0.94
C ALA A 18 12.11 -8.86 -0.15
N ALA A 19 13.31 -9.39 -0.44
CA ALA A 19 13.50 -10.50 -1.37
C ALA A 19 12.81 -11.79 -0.88
N ALA A 20 12.89 -12.10 0.42
CA ALA A 20 12.21 -13.26 1.01
C ALA A 20 10.68 -13.12 0.89
N ILE A 21 10.10 -11.94 1.18
CA ILE A 21 8.67 -11.67 1.00
C ILE A 21 8.27 -11.86 -0.46
N PHE A 22 9.06 -11.35 -1.41
CA PHE A 22 8.76 -11.51 -2.83
C PHE A 22 8.80 -12.98 -3.28
N ILE A 23 9.80 -13.77 -2.83
CA ILE A 23 9.91 -15.20 -3.15
C ILE A 23 8.69 -15.95 -2.59
N VAL A 24 8.34 -15.72 -1.32
CA VAL A 24 7.13 -16.30 -0.71
C VAL A 24 5.87 -15.88 -1.48
N GLY A 25 5.80 -14.61 -1.88
CA GLY A 25 4.72 -14.07 -2.72
C GLY A 25 4.60 -14.79 -4.06
N LEU A 26 5.73 -15.09 -4.73
CA LEU A 26 5.73 -15.86 -5.98
C LEU A 26 5.17 -17.27 -5.78
N LEU A 27 5.48 -17.93 -4.66
CA LEU A 27 4.93 -19.28 -4.35
C LEU A 27 3.40 -19.23 -4.19
N PHE A 28 2.88 -18.23 -3.48
CA PHE A 28 1.42 -18.03 -3.35
C PHE A 28 0.76 -17.63 -4.66
N LEU A 29 1.40 -16.75 -5.44
CA LEU A 29 0.89 -16.36 -6.74
C LEU A 29 0.87 -17.55 -7.71
N PHE A 30 1.91 -18.39 -7.68
CA PHE A 30 1.94 -19.62 -8.47
C PHE A 30 0.75 -20.51 -8.12
N SER A 31 0.51 -20.75 -6.83
CA SER A 31 -0.63 -21.56 -6.40
C SER A 31 -1.97 -20.92 -6.79
N ALA A 32 -2.11 -19.61 -6.58
CA ALA A 32 -3.33 -18.88 -6.94
C ALA A 32 -3.67 -18.97 -8.43
N MET A 33 -2.66 -19.08 -9.32
CA MET A 33 -2.82 -19.04 -10.79
C MET A 33 -2.50 -20.36 -11.48
N TYR A 34 -2.18 -21.43 -10.73
CA TYR A 34 -1.72 -22.72 -11.25
C TYR A 34 -2.64 -23.30 -12.34
N SER A 35 -3.95 -23.19 -12.15
CA SER A 35 -4.94 -23.73 -13.11
C SER A 35 -5.32 -22.78 -14.25
N LYS A 36 -4.81 -21.51 -14.26
CA LYS A 36 -5.26 -20.50 -15.23
C LYS A 36 -4.20 -20.06 -16.22
N ASN A 37 -3.11 -19.48 -15.77
CA ASN A 37 -2.10 -18.93 -16.69
C ASN A 37 -0.77 -18.60 -15.97
N ILE A 38 0.32 -19.18 -16.45
CA ILE A 38 1.69 -18.93 -15.99
C ILE A 38 2.16 -17.51 -16.35
N ASP A 39 1.56 -16.85 -17.33
CA ASP A 39 1.94 -15.50 -17.77
C ASP A 39 1.90 -14.46 -16.63
N PHE A 40 1.03 -14.63 -15.63
CA PHE A 40 0.98 -13.76 -14.47
C PHE A 40 2.29 -13.78 -13.67
N ILE A 41 2.92 -14.95 -13.57
CA ILE A 41 4.19 -15.11 -12.85
C ILE A 41 5.33 -14.48 -13.64
N ILE A 42 5.38 -14.72 -14.95
CA ILE A 42 6.38 -14.13 -15.84
C ILE A 42 6.29 -12.60 -15.77
N ARG A 43 5.08 -12.05 -15.85
CA ARG A 43 4.85 -10.59 -15.71
C ARG A 43 5.23 -10.08 -14.34
N GLN A 44 4.97 -10.82 -13.25
CA GLN A 44 5.34 -10.41 -11.90
C GLN A 44 6.87 -10.38 -11.74
N ILE A 45 7.59 -11.37 -12.28
CA ILE A 45 9.07 -11.39 -12.31
C ILE A 45 9.60 -10.23 -13.15
N ALA A 46 9.03 -9.98 -14.31
CA ALA A 46 9.42 -8.84 -15.16
C ALA A 46 9.24 -7.50 -14.42
N TRP A 47 8.12 -7.31 -13.73
CA TRP A 47 7.89 -6.13 -12.89
C TRP A 47 8.88 -6.02 -11.73
N PHE A 48 9.24 -7.15 -11.12
CA PHE A 48 10.26 -7.16 -10.08
C PHE A 48 11.63 -6.75 -10.60
N LEU A 49 12.04 -7.25 -11.77
CA LEU A 49 13.31 -6.86 -12.40
C LEU A 49 13.33 -5.36 -12.75
N ILE A 50 12.23 -4.83 -13.29
CA ILE A 50 12.09 -3.38 -13.53
C ILE A 50 12.14 -2.62 -12.20
N GLY A 51 11.44 -3.08 -11.17
CA GLY A 51 11.48 -2.50 -9.83
C GLY A 51 12.90 -2.53 -9.22
N ALA A 52 13.63 -3.62 -9.39
CA ALA A 52 15.01 -3.74 -8.94
C ALA A 52 15.95 -2.74 -9.66
N LEU A 53 15.73 -2.47 -10.94
CA LEU A 53 16.47 -1.41 -11.65
C LEU A 53 16.17 -0.03 -11.06
N PHE A 54 14.89 0.28 -10.76
CA PHE A 54 14.53 1.54 -10.08
C PHE A 54 15.12 1.61 -8.68
N PHE A 55 15.06 0.52 -7.91
CA PHE A 55 15.69 0.43 -6.59
C PHE A 55 17.18 0.76 -6.66
N ILE A 56 17.94 0.10 -7.57
CA ILE A 56 19.36 0.35 -7.77
C ILE A 56 19.61 1.80 -8.24
N ALA A 57 18.79 2.33 -9.12
CA ALA A 57 18.93 3.71 -9.58
C ALA A 57 18.76 4.71 -8.42
N ILE A 58 17.75 4.49 -7.57
CA ILE A 58 17.41 5.38 -6.44
C ILE A 58 18.49 5.35 -5.36
N ILE A 59 19.04 4.21 -5.00
CA ILE A 59 20.15 4.10 -4.03
C ILE A 59 21.35 4.93 -4.48
N ASN A 60 21.55 5.11 -5.79
CA ASN A 60 22.65 5.90 -6.33
C ASN A 60 22.38 7.41 -6.32
N ILE A 61 21.16 7.83 -6.03
CA ILE A 61 20.75 9.24 -5.95
C ILE A 61 20.65 9.65 -4.47
N ASN A 62 21.14 10.83 -4.13
CA ASN A 62 20.96 11.35 -2.79
C ASN A 62 19.45 11.60 -2.52
N TYR A 63 18.92 11.00 -1.45
CA TYR A 63 17.49 11.11 -1.10
C TYR A 63 17.02 12.57 -0.94
N ARG A 64 17.90 13.50 -0.49
CA ARG A 64 17.56 14.92 -0.42
C ARG A 64 17.23 15.53 -1.79
N LYS A 65 17.90 15.06 -2.87
CA LYS A 65 17.55 15.49 -4.24
C LYS A 65 16.21 14.94 -4.68
N ILE A 66 15.88 13.70 -4.29
CA ILE A 66 14.57 13.11 -4.60
C ILE A 66 13.49 13.89 -3.88
N ILE A 67 13.67 14.19 -2.59
CA ILE A 67 12.71 14.95 -1.78
C ILE A 67 12.59 16.40 -2.28
N SER A 68 13.67 17.05 -2.71
CA SER A 68 13.60 18.42 -3.27
C SER A 68 12.81 18.52 -4.58
N LEU A 69 12.51 17.40 -5.23
CA LEU A 69 11.60 17.31 -6.37
C LEU A 69 10.15 16.98 -5.96
N GLY A 70 9.85 16.94 -4.67
CA GLY A 70 8.53 16.57 -4.15
C GLY A 70 7.39 17.39 -4.76
N TYR A 71 7.53 18.71 -4.92
CA TYR A 71 6.49 19.52 -5.57
C TYR A 71 6.34 19.18 -7.06
N VAL A 72 7.43 18.85 -7.76
CA VAL A 72 7.36 18.38 -9.15
C VAL A 72 6.57 17.07 -9.22
N PHE A 73 6.86 16.12 -8.32
CA PHE A 73 6.12 14.87 -8.20
C PHE A 73 4.66 15.09 -7.81
N TYR A 74 4.37 16.11 -6.98
CA TYR A 74 3.00 16.50 -6.65
C TYR A 74 2.21 16.89 -7.89
N PHE A 75 2.71 17.83 -8.67
CA PHE A 75 2.05 18.26 -9.90
C PHE A 75 1.95 17.14 -10.91
N LEU A 76 2.98 16.29 -11.04
CA LEU A 76 2.93 15.11 -11.89
C LEU A 76 1.82 14.14 -11.43
N SER A 77 1.67 13.92 -10.11
CA SER A 77 0.60 13.08 -9.58
C SER A 77 -0.78 13.63 -9.90
N LEU A 78 -0.99 14.95 -9.78
CA LEU A 78 -2.26 15.60 -10.11
C LEU A 78 -2.59 15.44 -11.59
N ILE A 79 -1.61 15.66 -12.47
CA ILE A 79 -1.78 15.48 -13.93
C ILE A 79 -2.15 14.03 -14.23
N LEU A 80 -1.43 13.04 -13.69
CA LEU A 80 -1.73 11.62 -13.91
C LEU A 80 -3.12 11.23 -13.38
N LEU A 81 -3.52 11.74 -12.22
CA LEU A 81 -4.85 11.51 -11.67
C LEU A 81 -5.93 12.14 -12.55
N LEU A 82 -5.73 13.35 -13.07
CA LEU A 82 -6.67 13.98 -14.02
C LEU A 82 -6.75 13.21 -15.34
N ILE A 83 -5.62 12.73 -15.87
CA ILE A 83 -5.62 11.90 -17.09
C ILE A 83 -6.47 10.64 -16.88
N VAL A 84 -6.32 9.94 -15.75
CA VAL A 84 -7.14 8.77 -15.45
C VAL A 84 -8.61 9.13 -15.27
N PHE A 85 -8.89 10.24 -14.63
CA PHE A 85 -10.28 10.69 -14.42
C PHE A 85 -11.03 10.89 -15.74
N PHE A 86 -10.36 11.40 -16.77
CA PHE A 86 -10.98 11.63 -18.08
C PHE A 86 -10.81 10.48 -19.07
N PHE A 87 -9.66 9.80 -19.07
CA PHE A 87 -9.26 8.83 -20.10
C PHE A 87 -9.01 7.41 -19.58
N GLY A 88 -9.16 7.17 -18.28
CA GLY A 88 -8.90 5.85 -17.69
C GLY A 88 -9.88 4.77 -18.17
N SER A 89 -9.41 3.54 -18.21
CA SER A 89 -10.23 2.37 -18.48
C SER A 89 -11.10 2.00 -17.28
N LYS A 90 -12.37 1.64 -17.54
CA LYS A 90 -13.30 1.19 -16.51
C LYS A 90 -13.17 -0.31 -16.30
N ARG A 91 -12.76 -0.73 -15.11
CA ARG A 91 -12.72 -2.13 -14.68
C ARG A 91 -13.48 -2.29 -13.37
N LEU A 92 -14.35 -3.28 -13.28
CA LEU A 92 -15.18 -3.54 -12.08
C LEU A 92 -15.91 -2.28 -11.55
N GLY A 93 -16.41 -1.44 -12.47
CA GLY A 93 -17.14 -0.22 -12.12
C GLY A 93 -16.28 0.97 -11.68
N ALA A 94 -14.95 0.84 -11.66
CA ALA A 94 -14.04 1.91 -11.29
C ALA A 94 -13.07 2.28 -12.41
N GLN A 95 -12.83 3.58 -12.59
CA GLN A 95 -11.94 4.13 -13.60
C GLN A 95 -10.61 4.50 -12.96
N ARG A 96 -9.64 3.54 -12.92
CA ARG A 96 -8.40 3.66 -12.14
C ARG A 96 -7.14 3.37 -12.92
N TRP A 97 -7.26 2.81 -14.14
CA TRP A 97 -6.16 2.25 -14.88
C TRP A 97 -5.89 3.02 -16.17
N LEU A 98 -4.61 3.21 -16.48
CA LEU A 98 -4.15 3.61 -17.79
C LEU A 98 -3.61 2.36 -18.52
N GLU A 99 -4.24 2.01 -19.63
CA GLU A 99 -3.79 0.92 -20.47
C GLU A 99 -2.70 1.42 -21.44
N LEU A 100 -1.46 1.04 -21.18
CA LEU A 100 -0.29 1.37 -21.99
C LEU A 100 0.13 0.15 -22.84
N GLY A 101 -0.81 -0.44 -23.54
CA GLY A 101 -0.60 -1.65 -24.34
C GLY A 101 -0.37 -2.88 -23.43
N TYR A 102 0.87 -3.33 -23.29
CA TYR A 102 1.18 -4.51 -22.47
C TYR A 102 1.13 -4.25 -20.97
N PHE A 103 1.09 -3.01 -20.52
CA PHE A 103 1.17 -2.61 -19.12
C PHE A 103 -0.05 -1.82 -18.68
N ASN A 104 -0.58 -2.17 -17.53
CA ASN A 104 -1.62 -1.40 -16.85
C ASN A 104 -0.98 -0.60 -15.72
N LEU A 105 -1.01 0.71 -15.82
CA LEU A 105 -0.49 1.61 -14.80
C LEU A 105 -1.66 2.13 -13.97
N GLN A 106 -1.52 2.07 -12.63
CA GLN A 106 -2.46 2.67 -11.70
C GLN A 106 -1.84 3.95 -11.11
N PRO A 107 -2.22 5.14 -11.58
CA PRO A 107 -1.63 6.39 -11.12
C PRO A 107 -1.82 6.67 -9.63
N SER A 108 -2.90 6.21 -9.01
CA SER A 108 -3.12 6.36 -7.57
C SER A 108 -2.04 5.67 -6.72
N GLU A 109 -1.43 4.57 -7.20
CA GLU A 109 -0.31 3.91 -6.54
C GLU A 109 0.92 4.83 -6.49
N PHE A 110 1.25 5.49 -7.59
CA PHE A 110 2.35 6.47 -7.63
C PHE A 110 2.01 7.74 -6.85
N ALA A 111 0.75 8.18 -6.91
CA ALA A 111 0.30 9.38 -6.22
C ALA A 111 0.54 9.30 -4.71
N LYS A 112 0.30 8.16 -4.04
CA LYS A 112 0.57 8.02 -2.60
C LYS A 112 2.05 8.25 -2.25
N LEU A 113 2.98 7.78 -3.10
CA LEU A 113 4.42 8.02 -2.92
C LEU A 113 4.76 9.50 -3.17
N PHE A 114 4.30 10.06 -4.29
CA PHE A 114 4.60 11.43 -4.69
C PHE A 114 4.04 12.47 -3.72
N ILE A 115 2.83 12.24 -3.20
CA ILE A 115 2.22 13.09 -2.17
C ILE A 115 3.02 13.00 -0.87
N THR A 116 3.47 11.79 -0.51
CA THR A 116 4.31 11.60 0.68
C THR A 116 5.62 12.37 0.56
N LEU A 117 6.31 12.30 -0.59
CA LEU A 117 7.52 13.07 -0.85
C LEU A 117 7.27 14.59 -0.79
N SER A 118 6.14 15.04 -1.32
CA SER A 118 5.74 16.46 -1.28
C SER A 118 5.49 16.95 0.14
N LEU A 119 4.81 16.13 0.95
CA LEU A 119 4.59 16.44 2.37
C LEU A 119 5.90 16.49 3.14
N ILE A 120 6.83 15.56 2.87
CA ILE A 120 8.16 15.53 3.49
C ILE A 120 8.92 16.80 3.11
N GLN A 121 8.95 17.18 1.83
CA GLN A 121 9.59 18.41 1.38
C GLN A 121 8.99 19.63 2.10
N TYR A 122 7.66 19.76 2.09
CA TYR A 122 6.97 20.89 2.72
C TYR A 122 7.29 21.00 4.20
N LEU A 123 7.21 19.87 4.95
CA LEU A 123 7.46 19.85 6.39
C LEU A 123 8.93 20.11 6.73
N THR A 124 9.88 19.69 5.88
CA THR A 124 11.31 19.92 6.06
C THR A 124 11.67 21.41 5.82
N GLU A 125 11.03 22.06 4.86
CA GLU A 125 11.28 23.47 4.53
C GLU A 125 10.67 24.43 5.57
N HIS A 126 9.66 23.99 6.34
CA HIS A 126 8.90 24.84 7.24
C HIS A 126 9.17 24.50 8.71
N LYS A 127 9.60 25.50 9.46
CA LYS A 127 9.81 25.36 10.92
C LYS A 127 8.48 25.31 11.68
N THR A 128 8.55 24.73 12.88
CA THR A 128 7.40 24.57 13.79
C THR A 128 6.87 25.88 14.41
N GLU A 129 7.38 27.04 14.03
CA GLU A 129 6.94 28.34 14.57
C GLU A 129 5.48 28.68 14.22
N LYS A 130 5.03 28.32 13.01
CA LYS A 130 3.65 28.58 12.52
C LYS A 130 2.87 27.27 12.39
N VAL A 131 2.83 26.49 13.45
CA VAL A 131 2.31 25.10 13.46
C VAL A 131 0.93 24.98 12.82
N VAL A 132 -0.03 25.83 13.20
CA VAL A 132 -1.41 25.73 12.68
C VAL A 132 -1.46 26.02 11.18
N LYS A 133 -0.79 27.07 10.71
CA LYS A 133 -0.72 27.38 9.29
C LYS A 133 -0.10 26.23 8.49
N ASN A 134 0.99 25.66 9.00
CA ASN A 134 1.71 24.58 8.32
C ASN A 134 0.89 23.28 8.30
N ILE A 135 0.14 22.95 9.37
CA ILE A 135 -0.79 21.83 9.38
C ILE A 135 -1.89 22.02 8.33
N VAL A 136 -2.49 23.22 8.27
CA VAL A 136 -3.55 23.53 7.30
C VAL A 136 -3.02 23.43 5.86
N THR A 137 -1.84 23.96 5.58
CA THR A 137 -1.26 23.85 4.23
C THR A 137 -0.93 22.40 3.88
N ALA A 138 -0.30 21.62 4.79
CA ALA A 138 -0.03 20.20 4.58
C ALA A 138 -1.32 19.40 4.39
N PHE A 139 -2.40 19.75 5.10
CA PHE A 139 -3.71 19.17 4.91
C PHE A 139 -4.24 19.42 3.48
N PHE A 140 -4.13 20.62 2.95
CA PHE A 140 -4.56 20.91 1.58
C PHE A 140 -3.69 20.21 0.53
N ILE A 141 -2.37 20.07 0.75
CA ILE A 141 -1.48 19.27 -0.10
C ILE A 141 -1.98 17.81 -0.18
N MET A 142 -2.44 17.23 0.92
CA MET A 142 -3.02 15.89 0.94
C MET A 142 -4.45 15.87 0.39
N LEU A 143 -5.29 16.86 0.73
CA LEU A 143 -6.72 16.85 0.46
C LEU A 143 -7.05 16.86 -1.04
N VAL A 144 -6.32 17.67 -1.84
CA VAL A 144 -6.60 17.77 -3.27
C VAL A 144 -6.45 16.43 -3.99
N PRO A 145 -5.31 15.72 -3.90
CA PRO A 145 -5.20 14.39 -4.51
C PRO A 145 -6.12 13.34 -3.84
N PHE A 146 -6.36 13.45 -2.53
CA PHE A 146 -7.31 12.59 -1.82
C PHE A 146 -8.70 12.64 -2.46
N VAL A 147 -9.22 13.84 -2.72
CA VAL A 147 -10.53 14.02 -3.37
C VAL A 147 -10.51 13.50 -4.81
N LEU A 148 -9.43 13.73 -5.56
CA LEU A 148 -9.30 13.21 -6.92
C LEU A 148 -9.30 11.67 -6.96
N ILE A 149 -8.60 11.03 -6.03
CA ILE A 149 -8.57 9.56 -5.91
C ILE A 149 -9.95 9.02 -5.50
N LEU A 150 -10.64 9.69 -4.57
CA LEU A 150 -12.03 9.34 -4.22
C LEU A 150 -12.98 9.46 -5.40
N ALA A 151 -12.81 10.48 -6.24
CA ALA A 151 -13.63 10.67 -7.44
C ALA A 151 -13.44 9.55 -8.48
N GLN A 152 -12.27 8.85 -8.46
CA GLN A 152 -11.95 7.68 -9.27
C GLN A 152 -12.43 6.36 -8.67
N PRO A 153 -13.42 6.34 -7.84
CA PRO A 153 -13.87 5.32 -6.88
C PRO A 153 -12.75 4.46 -6.23
N ASP A 154 -11.61 5.06 -5.87
CA ASP A 154 -10.48 4.38 -5.21
C ASP A 154 -10.37 4.75 -3.72
N LEU A 155 -11.32 4.22 -2.93
CA LEU A 155 -11.39 4.49 -1.50
C LEU A 155 -10.14 3.99 -0.74
N GLY A 156 -9.62 2.83 -1.14
CA GLY A 156 -8.46 2.20 -0.48
C GLY A 156 -7.23 3.10 -0.54
N THR A 157 -6.83 3.49 -1.74
CA THR A 157 -5.64 4.34 -1.92
C THR A 157 -5.85 5.74 -1.31
N ALA A 158 -7.06 6.31 -1.39
CA ALA A 158 -7.35 7.57 -0.74
C ALA A 158 -7.16 7.49 0.79
N LEU A 159 -7.74 6.48 1.44
CA LEU A 159 -7.61 6.30 2.89
C LEU A 159 -6.17 6.04 3.35
N MET A 160 -5.30 5.50 2.49
CA MET A 160 -3.87 5.31 2.79
C MET A 160 -3.13 6.63 3.05
N LEU A 161 -3.57 7.74 2.44
CA LEU A 161 -2.93 9.05 2.64
C LEU A 161 -3.12 9.59 4.06
N VAL A 162 -4.23 9.22 4.73
CA VAL A 162 -4.58 9.73 6.05
C VAL A 162 -3.57 9.33 7.13
N PRO A 163 -3.25 8.02 7.34
CA PRO A 163 -2.26 7.63 8.33
C PRO A 163 -0.86 8.15 7.99
N VAL A 164 -0.48 8.21 6.70
CA VAL A 164 0.80 8.81 6.28
C VAL A 164 0.88 10.28 6.72
N PHE A 165 -0.16 11.06 6.46
CA PHE A 165 -0.25 12.45 6.88
C PHE A 165 -0.09 12.61 8.41
N PHE A 166 -0.80 11.82 9.21
CA PHE A 166 -0.73 11.91 10.66
C PHE A 166 0.63 11.49 11.22
N VAL A 167 1.24 10.43 10.66
CA VAL A 167 2.58 9.99 11.06
C VAL A 167 3.61 11.06 10.74
N LEU A 168 3.58 11.65 9.54
CA LEU A 168 4.49 12.72 9.17
C LEU A 168 4.34 13.96 10.06
N LEU A 169 3.12 14.37 10.39
CA LEU A 169 2.88 15.48 11.32
C LEU A 169 3.40 15.17 12.74
N TYR A 170 3.23 13.93 13.20
CA TYR A 170 3.74 13.50 14.51
C TYR A 170 5.27 13.59 14.55
N ILE A 171 5.93 13.02 13.55
CA ILE A 171 7.40 13.04 13.45
C ILE A 171 7.94 14.45 13.26
N TRP A 172 7.21 15.31 12.53
CA TRP A 172 7.56 16.73 12.39
C TRP A 172 7.48 17.52 13.71
N GLY A 173 6.81 16.98 14.76
CA GLY A 173 6.77 17.55 16.10
C GLY A 173 5.42 18.13 16.53
N VAL A 174 4.32 17.80 15.86
CA VAL A 174 2.97 18.17 16.32
C VAL A 174 2.64 17.38 17.59
N ARG A 175 2.20 18.09 18.64
CA ARG A 175 1.82 17.48 19.92
C ARG A 175 0.67 16.49 19.74
N LEU A 176 0.77 15.30 20.33
CA LEU A 176 -0.26 14.25 20.27
C LEU A 176 -1.66 14.77 20.60
N LYS A 177 -1.80 15.67 21.59
CA LYS A 177 -3.10 16.27 21.92
C LYS A 177 -3.75 16.95 20.72
N ARG A 178 -2.99 17.69 19.88
CA ARG A 178 -3.54 18.35 18.69
C ARG A 178 -3.93 17.33 17.63
N LEU A 179 -3.13 16.26 17.43
CA LEU A 179 -3.47 15.19 16.51
C LEU A 179 -4.77 14.49 16.93
N PHE A 180 -4.94 14.20 18.22
CA PHE A 180 -6.19 13.63 18.73
C PHE A 180 -7.39 14.54 18.51
N PHE A 181 -7.25 15.87 18.66
CA PHE A 181 -8.32 16.81 18.35
C PHE A 181 -8.68 16.81 16.86
N ILE A 182 -7.67 16.75 15.96
CA ILE A 182 -7.91 16.69 14.51
C ILE A 182 -8.59 15.37 14.14
N ILE A 183 -8.08 14.24 14.65
CA ILE A 183 -8.68 12.91 14.42
C ILE A 183 -10.11 12.87 14.96
N GLY A 184 -10.32 13.37 16.18
CA GLY A 184 -11.65 13.45 16.80
C GLY A 184 -12.62 14.31 15.97
N GLY A 185 -12.15 15.44 15.45
CA GLY A 185 -12.92 16.29 14.52
C GLY A 185 -13.27 15.58 13.22
N CYS A 186 -12.32 14.85 12.62
CA CYS A 186 -12.58 14.04 11.42
C CYS A 186 -13.58 12.91 11.69
N LEU A 187 -13.46 12.23 12.83
CA LEU A 187 -14.40 11.19 13.25
C LEU A 187 -15.79 11.75 13.54
N ALA A 188 -15.89 12.90 14.18
CA ALA A 188 -17.16 13.59 14.42
C ALA A 188 -17.83 14.06 13.12
N ALA A 189 -17.03 14.41 12.10
CA ALA A 189 -17.52 14.78 10.77
C ALA A 189 -17.82 13.57 9.86
N SER A 190 -17.37 12.36 10.22
CA SER A 190 -17.51 11.15 9.36
C SER A 190 -18.98 10.79 9.05
N PRO A 191 -19.99 11.01 9.92
CA PRO A 191 -21.39 10.78 9.55
C PRO A 191 -21.87 11.67 8.39
N LEU A 192 -21.31 12.88 8.25
CA LEU A 192 -21.61 13.75 7.10
C LEU A 192 -21.02 13.17 5.81
N GLY A 193 -19.88 12.46 5.92
CA GLY A 193 -19.26 11.74 4.80
C GLY A 193 -20.16 10.66 4.20
N TRP A 194 -21.08 10.08 4.98
CA TRP A 194 -22.03 9.07 4.49
C TRP A 194 -22.89 9.58 3.33
N PHE A 195 -23.27 10.84 3.35
CA PHE A 195 -24.08 11.45 2.28
C PHE A 195 -23.27 11.70 1.00
N LEU A 196 -21.94 11.74 1.11
CA LEU A 196 -21.02 11.94 -0.04
C LEU A 196 -20.57 10.62 -0.67
N LEU A 197 -20.81 9.48 0.01
CA LEU A 197 -20.43 8.16 -0.50
C LEU A 197 -21.36 7.72 -1.64
N LYS A 198 -20.78 7.10 -2.66
CA LYS A 198 -21.50 6.42 -3.74
C LYS A 198 -22.13 5.12 -3.20
N ASP A 199 -23.18 4.63 -3.87
CA ASP A 199 -23.94 3.47 -3.40
C ASP A 199 -23.07 2.23 -3.20
N TYR A 200 -22.15 1.92 -4.11
CA TYR A 200 -21.22 0.78 -3.96
C TYR A 200 -20.27 0.93 -2.75
N GLN A 201 -19.93 2.17 -2.31
CA GLN A 201 -19.10 2.40 -1.12
C GLN A 201 -19.91 2.17 0.16
N LYS A 202 -21.20 2.61 0.16
CA LYS A 202 -22.14 2.33 1.24
C LYS A 202 -22.39 0.83 1.36
N GLU A 203 -22.59 0.15 0.24
CA GLU A 203 -22.74 -1.31 0.18
C GLU A 203 -21.56 -2.04 0.82
N ARG A 204 -20.32 -1.68 0.48
CA ARG A 204 -19.11 -2.27 1.09
C ARG A 204 -19.05 -2.06 2.60
N LEU A 205 -19.48 -0.91 3.10
CA LEU A 205 -19.57 -0.63 4.54
C LEU A 205 -20.69 -1.44 5.22
N MET A 206 -21.86 -1.57 4.58
CA MET A 206 -22.96 -2.39 5.09
C MET A 206 -22.58 -3.88 5.11
N VAL A 207 -21.98 -4.39 4.04
CA VAL A 207 -21.50 -5.76 3.94
C VAL A 207 -20.38 -6.05 4.95
N PHE A 208 -19.53 -5.07 5.25
CA PHE A 208 -18.53 -5.22 6.31
C PHE A 208 -19.19 -5.40 7.69
N MET A 209 -20.25 -4.65 7.97
CA MET A 209 -21.02 -4.78 9.24
C MET A 209 -21.77 -6.11 9.33
N ASN A 210 -22.34 -6.55 8.21
CA ASN A 210 -23.05 -7.82 8.11
C ASN A 210 -22.92 -8.39 6.69
N PRO A 211 -21.96 -9.34 6.47
CA PRO A 211 -21.76 -9.96 5.16
C PRO A 211 -22.96 -10.74 4.63
N ASP A 212 -23.87 -11.17 5.54
CA ASP A 212 -25.05 -11.96 5.19
C ASP A 212 -26.18 -11.14 4.54
N ILE A 213 -26.04 -9.81 4.48
CA ILE A 213 -26.99 -8.94 3.76
C ILE A 213 -26.97 -9.25 2.25
N ASP A 214 -25.77 -9.52 1.69
CA ASP A 214 -25.62 -9.88 0.28
C ASP A 214 -24.58 -11.02 0.13
N PRO A 215 -24.92 -12.25 0.50
CA PRO A 215 -23.99 -13.37 0.55
C PRO A 215 -23.55 -13.89 -0.82
N LEU A 216 -24.25 -13.54 -1.90
CA LEU A 216 -23.93 -13.93 -3.27
C LEU A 216 -23.33 -12.80 -4.11
N GLY A 217 -23.40 -11.55 -3.64
CA GLY A 217 -22.84 -10.37 -4.29
C GLY A 217 -21.60 -9.84 -3.57
N ALA A 218 -21.70 -8.62 -3.01
CA ALA A 218 -20.55 -7.94 -2.40
C ALA A 218 -19.99 -8.66 -1.16
N GLY A 219 -20.80 -9.42 -0.41
CA GLY A 219 -20.40 -10.22 0.74
C GLY A 219 -19.69 -11.53 0.37
N TYR A 220 -19.93 -12.04 -0.83
CA TYR A 220 -19.44 -13.35 -1.26
C TYR A 220 -17.92 -13.51 -1.05
N THR A 221 -17.14 -12.58 -1.56
CA THR A 221 -15.68 -12.67 -1.52
C THR A 221 -15.12 -12.64 -0.09
N VAL A 222 -15.73 -11.83 0.80
CA VAL A 222 -15.33 -11.78 2.21
C VAL A 222 -15.63 -13.09 2.92
N ILE A 223 -16.82 -13.65 2.69
CA ILE A 223 -17.24 -14.94 3.27
C ILE A 223 -16.30 -16.04 2.81
N GLN A 224 -16.03 -16.15 1.50
CA GLN A 224 -15.13 -17.17 0.95
C GLN A 224 -13.68 -17.00 1.44
N SER A 225 -13.22 -15.74 1.58
CA SER A 225 -11.91 -15.43 2.16
C SER A 225 -11.79 -15.93 3.61
N ARG A 226 -12.80 -15.66 4.44
CA ARG A 226 -12.82 -16.13 5.84
C ARG A 226 -12.91 -17.66 5.93
N ILE A 227 -13.69 -18.31 5.06
CA ILE A 227 -13.75 -19.78 4.96
C ILE A 227 -12.38 -20.34 4.57
N ALA A 228 -11.71 -19.76 3.57
CA ALA A 228 -10.38 -20.17 3.14
C ALA A 228 -9.39 -20.12 4.30
N ILE A 229 -9.21 -18.96 4.93
CA ILE A 229 -8.29 -18.76 6.06
C ILE A 229 -8.64 -19.71 7.22
N GLY A 230 -9.93 -19.78 7.61
CA GLY A 230 -10.37 -20.62 8.73
C GLY A 230 -10.19 -22.13 8.47
N SER A 231 -10.35 -22.56 7.22
CA SER A 231 -10.19 -23.97 6.83
C SER A 231 -8.74 -24.44 6.79
N GLY A 232 -7.76 -23.53 6.76
CA GLY A 232 -6.34 -23.86 6.77
C GLY A 232 -5.81 -24.36 8.12
N GLY A 233 -6.48 -24.04 9.24
CA GLY A 233 -6.04 -24.47 10.57
C GLY A 233 -4.61 -23.99 10.90
N VAL A 234 -3.83 -24.80 11.61
CA VAL A 234 -2.47 -24.41 12.05
C VAL A 234 -1.45 -24.55 10.92
N PHE A 235 -1.44 -25.67 10.19
CA PHE A 235 -0.40 -25.98 9.21
C PHE A 235 -0.85 -25.89 7.75
N GLY A 236 -2.11 -25.53 7.52
CA GLY A 236 -2.70 -25.45 6.18
C GLY A 236 -3.12 -26.79 5.61
N LYS A 237 -3.78 -26.73 4.44
CA LYS A 237 -4.18 -27.92 3.66
C LYS A 237 -3.05 -28.51 2.83
N GLY A 238 -1.93 -27.82 2.75
CA GLY A 238 -0.80 -28.12 1.87
C GLY A 238 -0.78 -27.24 0.61
N TRP A 239 0.42 -27.08 0.07
CA TRP A 239 0.65 -26.27 -1.14
C TRP A 239 -0.10 -26.87 -2.33
N LEU A 240 -0.74 -26.02 -3.13
CA LEU A 240 -1.62 -26.38 -4.26
C LEU A 240 -2.87 -27.21 -3.86
N SER A 241 -3.20 -27.30 -2.56
CA SER A 241 -4.32 -28.11 -2.06
C SER A 241 -5.47 -27.25 -1.50
N GLY A 242 -5.43 -25.92 -1.69
CA GLY A 242 -6.46 -25.00 -1.27
C GLY A 242 -7.75 -25.17 -2.09
N THR A 243 -8.82 -25.67 -1.48
CA THR A 243 -10.10 -25.94 -2.16
C THR A 243 -10.79 -24.67 -2.61
N GLN A 244 -10.78 -23.59 -1.78
CA GLN A 244 -11.38 -22.30 -2.13
C GLN A 244 -10.63 -21.64 -3.30
N ASN A 245 -9.29 -21.80 -3.31
CA ASN A 245 -8.44 -21.33 -4.38
C ASN A 245 -8.63 -22.13 -5.67
N GLN A 246 -8.51 -23.47 -5.63
CA GLN A 246 -8.51 -24.33 -6.82
C GLN A 246 -9.89 -24.39 -7.50
N LEU A 247 -10.98 -24.36 -6.72
CA LEU A 247 -12.35 -24.36 -7.23
C LEU A 247 -12.84 -22.97 -7.68
N ASN A 248 -11.99 -21.94 -7.66
CA ASN A 248 -12.28 -20.57 -8.08
C ASN A 248 -13.39 -19.86 -7.28
N PHE A 249 -13.61 -20.24 -6.02
CA PHE A 249 -14.55 -19.55 -5.14
C PHE A 249 -14.04 -18.17 -4.70
N LEU A 250 -12.70 -17.97 -4.64
CA LEU A 250 -12.09 -16.68 -4.36
C LEU A 250 -11.96 -15.86 -5.65
N THR A 251 -12.70 -14.76 -5.74
CA THR A 251 -12.50 -13.74 -6.76
C THR A 251 -11.26 -12.90 -6.38
N GLU A 252 -10.54 -12.35 -7.37
CA GLU A 252 -9.35 -11.49 -7.18
C GLU A 252 -8.31 -12.09 -6.21
N ARG A 253 -8.17 -13.43 -6.18
CA ARG A 253 -7.27 -14.19 -5.32
C ARG A 253 -5.79 -13.91 -5.57
N HIS A 254 -5.44 -13.43 -6.76
CA HIS A 254 -4.07 -13.09 -7.15
C HIS A 254 -3.66 -11.66 -6.78
N THR A 255 -4.62 -10.79 -6.46
CA THR A 255 -4.41 -9.39 -6.09
C THR A 255 -4.76 -9.16 -4.63
N ASP A 256 -6.01 -8.87 -4.34
CA ASP A 256 -6.47 -8.36 -3.06
C ASP A 256 -6.57 -9.45 -1.98
N PHE A 257 -6.86 -10.69 -2.38
CA PHE A 257 -7.11 -11.83 -1.49
C PHE A 257 -5.99 -12.89 -1.50
N ILE A 258 -4.77 -12.52 -1.90
CA ILE A 258 -3.63 -13.47 -1.91
C ILE A 258 -3.30 -14.01 -0.51
N PHE A 259 -3.52 -13.23 0.56
CA PHE A 259 -3.33 -13.68 1.93
C PHE A 259 -4.30 -14.81 2.32
N SER A 260 -5.49 -14.87 1.71
CA SER A 260 -6.44 -15.97 1.94
C SER A 260 -5.94 -17.27 1.35
N VAL A 261 -5.24 -17.23 0.22
CA VAL A 261 -4.57 -18.41 -0.35
C VAL A 261 -3.44 -18.88 0.57
N ALA A 262 -2.64 -17.96 1.10
CA ALA A 262 -1.60 -18.27 2.09
C ALA A 262 -2.18 -18.91 3.35
N GLY A 263 -3.28 -18.35 3.87
CA GLY A 263 -3.97 -18.86 5.06
C GLY A 263 -4.62 -20.24 4.83
N GLU A 264 -5.16 -20.50 3.65
CA GLU A 264 -5.74 -21.82 3.33
C GLU A 264 -4.68 -22.89 3.16
N GLU A 265 -3.60 -22.62 2.42
CA GLU A 265 -2.61 -23.61 2.03
C GLU A 265 -1.51 -23.83 3.06
N TRP A 266 -1.07 -22.78 3.75
CA TRP A 266 0.03 -22.84 4.74
C TRP A 266 -0.47 -22.60 6.18
N GLY A 267 -1.76 -22.28 6.35
CA GLY A 267 -2.42 -22.14 7.64
C GLY A 267 -1.89 -20.94 8.46
N PHE A 268 -2.14 -21.04 9.76
CA PHE A 268 -1.66 -20.03 10.72
C PHE A 268 -0.13 -19.89 10.70
N ALA A 269 0.61 -21.01 10.58
CA ALA A 269 2.08 -20.99 10.55
C ALA A 269 2.62 -20.17 9.37
N GLY A 270 2.09 -20.38 8.16
CA GLY A 270 2.47 -19.59 6.98
C GLY A 270 2.12 -18.12 7.11
N GLY A 271 0.92 -17.82 7.60
CA GLY A 271 0.50 -16.45 7.88
C GLY A 271 1.40 -15.75 8.91
N ALA A 272 1.79 -16.45 9.98
CA ALA A 272 2.69 -15.94 11.02
C ALA A 272 4.10 -15.67 10.48
N VAL A 273 4.64 -16.55 9.62
CA VAL A 273 5.94 -16.33 8.95
C VAL A 273 5.88 -15.09 8.08
N LEU A 274 4.83 -14.92 7.27
CA LEU A 274 4.66 -13.76 6.42
C LEU A 274 4.54 -12.45 7.24
N LEU A 275 3.75 -12.48 8.31
CA LEU A 275 3.63 -11.36 9.25
C LEU A 275 4.97 -11.02 9.93
N ALA A 276 5.75 -12.04 10.33
CA ALA A 276 7.07 -11.84 10.91
C ALA A 276 8.04 -11.18 9.91
N LEU A 277 8.02 -11.58 8.64
CA LEU A 277 8.82 -10.94 7.59
C LEU A 277 8.43 -9.47 7.40
N TYR A 278 7.12 -9.15 7.33
CA TYR A 278 6.68 -7.75 7.25
C TYR A 278 7.04 -6.95 8.51
N TYR A 279 6.91 -7.56 9.69
CA TYR A 279 7.34 -6.92 10.93
C TYR A 279 8.82 -6.57 10.89
N ILE A 280 9.68 -7.50 10.45
CA ILE A 280 11.12 -7.25 10.30
C ILE A 280 11.36 -6.10 9.31
N LEU A 281 10.70 -6.12 8.14
CA LEU A 281 10.84 -5.09 7.12
C LEU A 281 10.49 -3.70 7.65
N VAL A 282 9.32 -3.56 8.27
CA VAL A 282 8.83 -2.28 8.82
C VAL A 282 9.67 -1.83 10.01
N ARG A 283 10.06 -2.76 10.89
CA ARG A 283 10.96 -2.48 12.01
C ARG A 283 12.30 -1.93 11.53
N ARG A 284 12.92 -2.56 10.49
CA ARG A 284 14.20 -2.08 9.92
C ARG A 284 14.06 -0.68 9.36
N ALA A 285 12.96 -0.38 8.64
CA ALA A 285 12.70 0.98 8.16
C ALA A 285 12.62 2.02 9.31
N PHE A 286 12.00 1.68 10.43
CA PHE A 286 12.01 2.56 11.61
C PHE A 286 13.38 2.61 12.32
N GLU A 287 14.16 1.54 12.30
CA GLU A 287 15.54 1.55 12.81
C GLU A 287 16.44 2.50 12.00
N ILE A 288 16.27 2.54 10.67
CA ILE A 288 16.94 3.52 9.79
C ILE A 288 16.55 4.94 10.21
N ALA A 289 15.24 5.20 10.38
CA ALA A 289 14.76 6.49 10.86
C ALA A 289 15.39 6.91 12.20
N ARG A 290 15.56 5.96 13.12
CA ARG A 290 16.15 6.24 14.47
C ARG A 290 17.66 6.51 14.43
N LYS A 291 18.37 5.98 13.44
CA LYS A 291 19.82 6.16 13.27
C LYS A 291 20.19 7.42 12.50
N THR A 292 19.22 8.04 11.86
CA THR A 292 19.42 9.21 11.02
C THR A 292 19.28 10.48 11.86
N ASP A 293 20.30 11.34 11.85
CA ASP A 293 20.28 12.65 12.52
C ASP A 293 19.59 13.73 11.68
N ASP A 294 19.42 13.49 10.38
CA ASP A 294 18.78 14.43 9.46
C ASP A 294 17.24 14.38 9.58
N PRO A 295 16.56 15.48 9.97
CA PRO A 295 15.10 15.51 10.06
C PRO A 295 14.38 15.12 8.75
N CYS A 296 14.97 15.46 7.60
CA CYS A 296 14.45 15.09 6.29
C CYS A 296 14.51 13.56 6.08
N GLY A 297 15.63 12.94 6.44
CA GLY A 297 15.81 11.49 6.38
C GLY A 297 14.86 10.75 7.33
N VAL A 298 14.66 11.26 8.55
CA VAL A 298 13.70 10.70 9.52
C VAL A 298 12.27 10.71 8.96
N LEU A 299 11.83 11.85 8.40
CA LEU A 299 10.52 11.98 7.77
C LEU A 299 10.37 11.04 6.57
N ALA A 300 11.42 10.91 5.73
CA ALA A 300 11.42 10.02 4.59
C ALA A 300 11.28 8.55 5.02
N ALA A 301 12.11 8.09 5.94
CA ALA A 301 12.07 6.72 6.42
C ALA A 301 10.73 6.38 7.09
N CYS A 302 10.21 7.26 7.95
CA CYS A 302 8.90 7.06 8.58
C CYS A 302 7.75 7.09 7.56
N GLY A 303 7.81 7.98 6.56
CA GLY A 303 6.80 8.05 5.49
C GLY A 303 6.75 6.76 4.67
N MET A 304 7.90 6.26 4.21
CA MET A 304 7.98 5.01 3.44
C MET A 304 7.58 3.79 4.28
N ALA A 305 8.05 3.70 5.53
CA ALA A 305 7.65 2.65 6.46
C ALA A 305 6.13 2.62 6.67
N THR A 306 5.50 3.81 6.78
CA THR A 306 4.07 3.94 6.98
C THR A 306 3.30 3.49 5.75
N ILE A 307 3.71 3.87 4.53
CA ILE A 307 3.06 3.41 3.28
C ILE A 307 3.03 1.89 3.25
N ILE A 308 4.19 1.24 3.46
CA ILE A 308 4.29 -0.22 3.41
C ILE A 308 3.49 -0.86 4.56
N GLY A 309 3.70 -0.40 5.78
CA GLY A 309 3.10 -1.00 6.98
C GLY A 309 1.57 -0.91 7.00
N ILE A 310 0.99 0.25 6.66
CA ILE A 310 -0.46 0.43 6.61
C ILE A 310 -1.08 -0.40 5.49
N GLN A 311 -0.42 -0.48 4.33
CA GLN A 311 -0.93 -1.31 3.22
C GLN A 311 -0.99 -2.79 3.61
N VAL A 312 0.02 -3.30 4.32
CA VAL A 312 0.02 -4.67 4.88
C VAL A 312 -1.13 -4.86 5.87
N ILE A 313 -1.26 -3.94 6.85
CA ILE A 313 -2.31 -4.02 7.87
C ILE A 313 -3.69 -4.02 7.21
N VAL A 314 -3.95 -3.10 6.28
CA VAL A 314 -5.24 -2.99 5.63
C VAL A 314 -5.56 -4.22 4.78
N ASN A 315 -4.60 -4.72 3.97
CA ASN A 315 -4.82 -5.90 3.13
C ASN A 315 -5.14 -7.15 3.99
N ILE A 316 -4.33 -7.42 5.01
CA ILE A 316 -4.56 -8.60 5.88
C ILE A 316 -5.85 -8.44 6.66
N SER A 317 -6.14 -7.25 7.20
CA SER A 317 -7.37 -7.01 7.95
C SER A 317 -8.63 -7.16 7.08
N MET A 318 -8.61 -6.69 5.83
CA MET A 318 -9.77 -6.86 4.95
C MET A 318 -9.98 -8.33 4.53
N THR A 319 -8.91 -9.10 4.31
CA THR A 319 -9.01 -10.53 3.96
C THR A 319 -9.55 -11.36 5.13
N MET A 320 -9.21 -10.98 6.36
CA MET A 320 -9.72 -11.58 7.59
C MET A 320 -11.13 -11.09 7.98
N GLY A 321 -11.64 -10.04 7.31
CA GLY A 321 -12.94 -9.44 7.60
C GLY A 321 -12.95 -8.48 8.79
N PHE A 322 -11.79 -7.96 9.23
CA PHE A 322 -11.67 -6.93 10.26
C PHE A 322 -11.77 -5.51 9.71
N MET A 323 -11.71 -5.35 8.38
CA MET A 323 -11.88 -4.08 7.68
C MET A 323 -12.73 -4.28 6.42
N PRO A 324 -13.44 -3.24 5.94
CA PRO A 324 -14.15 -3.33 4.67
C PRO A 324 -13.19 -3.56 3.52
N VAL A 325 -13.66 -4.22 2.47
CA VAL A 325 -12.85 -4.50 1.27
C VAL A 325 -12.60 -3.21 0.51
N VAL A 326 -11.34 -2.79 0.46
CA VAL A 326 -10.91 -1.55 -0.19
C VAL A 326 -10.08 -1.76 -1.46
N GLY A 327 -9.68 -3.01 -1.74
CA GLY A 327 -8.95 -3.34 -2.97
C GLY A 327 -7.50 -2.83 -2.97
N LEU A 328 -6.75 -3.10 -1.92
CA LEU A 328 -5.33 -2.78 -1.82
C LEU A 328 -4.50 -4.06 -1.91
N PRO A 329 -3.55 -4.15 -2.84
CA PRO A 329 -2.68 -5.33 -2.95
C PRO A 329 -1.70 -5.43 -1.78
N LEU A 330 -1.31 -6.65 -1.41
CA LEU A 330 -0.29 -6.90 -0.39
C LEU A 330 1.11 -6.62 -0.97
N PRO A 331 1.89 -5.69 -0.42
CA PRO A 331 3.18 -5.27 -0.98
C PRO A 331 4.13 -6.45 -1.23
N LEU A 332 4.77 -6.52 -2.38
CA LEU A 332 5.71 -7.56 -2.82
C LEU A 332 5.09 -8.96 -3.04
N VAL A 333 3.91 -9.26 -2.48
CA VAL A 333 3.26 -10.58 -2.56
C VAL A 333 2.19 -10.62 -3.64
N SER A 334 1.25 -9.66 -3.61
CA SER A 334 0.16 -9.61 -4.57
C SER A 334 0.66 -9.34 -5.99
N TYR A 335 -0.07 -9.85 -6.97
CA TYR A 335 0.12 -9.45 -8.36
C TYR A 335 -0.26 -7.97 -8.53
N GLY A 336 0.68 -7.18 -9.06
CA GLY A 336 0.42 -5.76 -9.33
C GLY A 336 1.69 -4.97 -9.65
N GLY A 337 1.93 -4.70 -10.94
CA GLY A 337 3.15 -4.01 -11.38
C GLY A 337 3.34 -2.63 -10.75
N SER A 338 2.29 -1.80 -10.72
CA SER A 338 2.38 -0.44 -10.14
C SER A 338 2.69 -0.47 -8.64
N SER A 339 2.03 -1.35 -7.87
CA SER A 339 2.27 -1.50 -6.43
C SER A 339 3.66 -2.02 -6.13
N LEU A 340 4.13 -3.00 -6.92
CA LEU A 340 5.48 -3.54 -6.81
C LEU A 340 6.54 -2.47 -7.08
N LEU A 341 6.39 -1.69 -8.17
CA LEU A 341 7.31 -0.61 -8.51
C LEU A 341 7.37 0.45 -7.41
N VAL A 342 6.22 0.90 -6.92
CA VAL A 342 6.14 1.89 -5.84
C VAL A 342 6.81 1.37 -4.56
N THR A 343 6.60 0.09 -4.23
CA THR A 343 7.23 -0.53 -3.06
C THR A 343 8.75 -0.60 -3.23
N MET A 344 9.26 -1.01 -4.42
CA MET A 344 10.69 -1.05 -4.69
C MET A 344 11.34 0.35 -4.68
N ILE A 345 10.63 1.38 -5.19
CA ILE A 345 11.05 2.78 -5.09
C ILE A 345 11.12 3.22 -3.63
N ALA A 346 10.09 2.92 -2.83
CA ALA A 346 10.05 3.24 -1.41
C ALA A 346 11.19 2.58 -0.63
N LEU A 347 11.50 1.31 -0.92
CA LEU A 347 12.65 0.60 -0.36
C LEU A 347 13.99 1.23 -0.77
N GLY A 348 14.12 1.69 -2.03
CA GLY A 348 15.31 2.38 -2.50
C GLY A 348 15.54 3.76 -1.86
N ILE A 349 14.47 4.44 -1.41
CA ILE A 349 14.56 5.69 -0.66
C ILE A 349 14.98 5.43 0.81
N LEU A 350 14.64 4.26 1.35
CA LEU A 350 15.01 3.84 2.70
C LEU A 350 16.51 3.53 2.81
N GLU A 351 17.12 2.97 1.76
CA GLU A 351 18.55 2.69 1.66
C GLU A 351 19.37 3.93 1.31
#